data_a4846a6ee0b2b0601107a92821d9fa40
#
_entry.id   a4846a6ee0b2b0601107a92821d9fa40
#
_cell.length_a   1.000
_cell.length_b   1.000
_cell.length_c   1.000
_cell.angle_alpha   90.00
_cell.angle_beta   90.00
_cell.angle_gamma   90.00
#
_symmetry.space_group_name_H-M   'P 1'
#
loop_
_entity.id
_entity.type
_entity.pdbx_description
1 polymer ?
#
loop_
_entity_poly.entity_id
_entity_poly.type
_entity_poly.pdbx_seq_one_letter_code
_entity_poly.pdbx_strand_id
1 'polypeptide(L)'
;MGKGSKKKMTESDQRPTALDIPPTGDLSPETRAYFDKCREKLGLVPNVLLSYAFDEKKLRAFTDMYNDLMLADSALSKLEREMIAVAVSSVNHCYYCLTAHGAAVRQLSGDPELGEKMVMNYRAADLSPRQKAMLDFAVK
;
A
#
# COMPACT_ATOMS: atom_id res chain seq x y z
N MET A 1 30.62 22.19 14.77
CA MET A 1 29.34 22.13 14.05
C MET A 1 29.62 21.55 12.66
N GLY A 2 29.48 20.23 12.50
CA GLY A 2 29.72 19.55 11.25
C GLY A 2 28.48 19.71 10.33
N LYS A 3 28.70 20.35 9.18
CA LYS A 3 27.70 20.38 8.10
C LYS A 3 27.58 18.96 7.54
N GLY A 4 26.54 18.25 7.93
CA GLY A 4 26.19 16.95 7.35
C GLY A 4 25.92 17.14 5.85
N SER A 5 26.85 16.67 5.03
CA SER A 5 26.69 16.60 3.58
C SER A 5 25.49 15.69 3.30
N LYS A 6 24.38 16.24 2.84
CA LYS A 6 23.26 15.45 2.29
C LYS A 6 23.82 14.71 1.07
N LYS A 7 24.05 13.40 1.20
CA LYS A 7 24.43 12.54 0.09
C LYS A 7 23.33 12.65 -0.97
N LYS A 8 23.68 13.13 -2.16
CA LYS A 8 22.76 13.19 -3.29
C LYS A 8 22.40 11.74 -3.63
N MET A 9 21.13 11.38 -3.54
CA MET A 9 20.65 10.04 -3.93
C MET A 9 21.02 9.80 -5.39
N THR A 10 21.62 8.65 -5.66
CA THR A 10 21.93 8.23 -7.03
C THR A 10 20.65 7.74 -7.72
N GLU A 11 20.66 7.66 -9.04
CA GLU A 11 19.52 7.16 -9.82
C GLU A 11 19.14 5.72 -9.41
N SER A 12 20.11 4.91 -8.97
CA SER A 12 19.89 3.57 -8.42
C SER A 12 19.16 3.57 -7.07
N ASP A 13 19.29 4.64 -6.28
CA ASP A 13 18.63 4.79 -4.98
C ASP A 13 17.13 5.14 -5.13
N GLN A 14 16.68 5.42 -6.36
CA GLN A 14 15.29 5.80 -6.68
C GLN A 14 14.46 4.65 -7.30
N ARG A 15 15.04 3.46 -7.44
CA ARG A 15 14.30 2.32 -8.00
C ARG A 15 13.19 1.87 -7.07
N PRO A 16 11.97 1.65 -7.59
CA PRO A 16 10.84 1.19 -6.78
C PRO A 16 10.97 -0.27 -6.33
N THR A 17 11.89 -1.02 -6.93
CA THR A 17 12.13 -2.45 -6.66
C THR A 17 13.61 -2.78 -6.78
N ALA A 18 14.02 -3.87 -6.11
CA ALA A 18 15.37 -4.45 -6.25
C ALA A 18 15.57 -5.21 -7.56
N LEU A 19 14.47 -5.53 -8.26
CA LEU A 19 14.54 -6.19 -9.57
C LEU A 19 14.99 -5.22 -10.64
N ASP A 20 15.73 -5.72 -11.63
CA ASP A 20 16.10 -4.96 -12.82
C ASP A 20 14.94 -5.00 -13.81
N ILE A 21 13.98 -4.09 -13.61
CA ILE A 21 12.82 -3.92 -14.49
C ILE A 21 13.11 -2.81 -15.51
N PRO A 22 12.49 -2.87 -16.71
CA PRO A 22 12.58 -1.78 -17.68
C PRO A 22 12.12 -0.44 -17.08
N PRO A 23 12.60 0.70 -17.60
CA PRO A 23 12.10 2.00 -17.21
C PRO A 23 10.61 2.14 -17.53
N THR A 24 9.97 3.14 -16.94
CA THR A 24 8.57 3.48 -17.24
C THR A 24 8.37 3.61 -18.74
N GLY A 25 7.40 2.85 -19.28
CA GLY A 25 7.01 2.90 -20.69
C GLY A 25 6.21 4.16 -21.02
N ASP A 26 5.73 4.23 -22.27
CA ASP A 26 4.81 5.27 -22.69
C ASP A 26 3.45 5.06 -22.02
N LEU A 27 3.09 5.96 -21.11
CA LEU A 27 1.82 5.91 -20.39
C LEU A 27 0.74 6.68 -21.16
N SER A 28 -0.47 6.15 -21.17
CA SER A 28 -1.65 6.84 -21.70
C SER A 28 -1.94 8.15 -20.94
N PRO A 29 -2.71 9.07 -21.53
CA PRO A 29 -3.16 10.26 -20.82
C PRO A 29 -3.93 9.94 -19.54
N GLU A 30 -4.75 8.88 -19.55
CA GLU A 30 -5.52 8.41 -18.40
C GLU A 30 -4.62 7.95 -17.25
N THR A 31 -3.59 7.16 -17.57
CA THR A 31 -2.64 6.68 -16.56
C THR A 31 -1.80 7.82 -15.99
N ARG A 32 -1.41 8.78 -16.83
CA ARG A 32 -0.73 10.01 -16.35
C ARG A 32 -1.63 10.79 -15.39
N ALA A 33 -2.89 11.01 -15.76
CA ALA A 33 -3.86 11.67 -14.88
C ALA A 33 -4.08 10.91 -13.56
N TYR A 34 -4.05 9.58 -13.58
CA TYR A 34 -4.12 8.76 -12.38
C TYR A 34 -2.89 8.95 -11.48
N PHE A 35 -1.69 8.99 -12.04
CA PHE A 35 -0.46 9.28 -11.30
C PHE A 35 -0.46 10.70 -10.71
N ASP A 36 -1.00 11.67 -11.43
CA ASP A 36 -1.13 13.05 -10.92
C ASP A 36 -2.08 13.13 -9.74
N LYS A 37 -3.20 12.40 -9.77
CA LYS A 37 -4.09 12.24 -8.60
C LYS A 37 -3.40 11.59 -7.41
N CYS A 38 -2.52 10.61 -7.65
CA CYS A 38 -1.73 10.01 -6.57
C CYS A 38 -0.80 11.05 -5.94
N ARG A 39 -0.09 11.84 -6.74
CA ARG A 39 0.79 12.91 -6.24
C ARG A 39 0.01 13.96 -5.45
N GLU A 40 -1.15 14.37 -5.94
CA GLU A 40 -2.01 15.33 -5.26
C GLU A 40 -2.48 14.83 -3.90
N LYS A 41 -2.96 13.58 -3.83
CA LYS A 41 -3.59 13.03 -2.61
C LYS A 41 -2.58 12.45 -1.61
N LEU A 42 -1.48 11.87 -2.09
CA LEU A 42 -0.52 11.13 -1.29
C LEU A 42 0.86 11.79 -1.22
N GLY A 43 1.09 12.84 -2.01
CA GLY A 43 2.40 13.47 -2.16
C GLY A 43 3.39 12.67 -3.03
N LEU A 44 3.01 11.49 -3.52
CA LEU A 44 3.88 10.60 -4.31
C LEU A 44 3.05 9.64 -5.18
N VAL A 45 3.69 9.02 -6.16
CA VAL A 45 3.13 7.82 -6.83
C VAL A 45 3.62 6.61 -6.04
N PRO A 46 2.72 5.72 -5.55
CA PRO A 46 3.12 4.52 -4.82
C PRO A 46 4.08 3.64 -5.62
N ASN A 47 5.12 3.13 -4.96
CA ASN A 47 6.15 2.30 -5.60
C ASN A 47 5.57 1.05 -6.30
N VAL A 48 4.49 0.49 -5.76
CA VAL A 48 3.81 -0.64 -6.41
C VAL A 48 3.27 -0.27 -7.79
N LEU A 49 2.79 0.94 -8.01
CA LEU A 49 2.35 1.41 -9.34
C LEU A 49 3.55 1.63 -10.26
N LEU A 50 4.62 2.23 -9.74
CA LEU A 50 5.86 2.43 -10.51
C LEU A 50 6.48 1.11 -10.94
N SER A 51 6.38 0.05 -10.13
CA SER A 51 6.92 -1.27 -10.47
C SER A 51 6.19 -1.98 -11.62
N TYR A 52 4.97 -1.55 -11.97
CA TYR A 52 4.23 -2.01 -13.14
C TYR A 52 4.28 -1.03 -14.33
N ALA A 53 4.80 0.19 -14.12
CA ALA A 53 4.73 1.28 -15.11
C ALA A 53 5.56 1.04 -16.39
N PHE A 54 6.37 -0.01 -16.46
CA PHE A 54 7.05 -0.43 -17.68
C PHE A 54 6.12 -1.05 -18.72
N ASP A 55 4.91 -1.46 -18.33
CA ASP A 55 3.91 -2.08 -19.20
C ASP A 55 2.51 -1.59 -18.81
N GLU A 56 1.94 -0.72 -19.63
CA GLU A 56 0.62 -0.12 -19.41
C GLU A 56 -0.48 -1.17 -19.19
N LYS A 57 -0.45 -2.28 -19.92
CA LYS A 57 -1.47 -3.33 -19.81
C LYS A 57 -1.42 -4.01 -18.44
N LYS A 58 -0.21 -4.28 -17.95
CA LYS A 58 -0.02 -4.88 -16.61
C LYS A 58 -0.40 -3.90 -15.51
N LEU A 59 -0.01 -2.64 -15.65
CA LEU A 59 -0.39 -1.59 -14.71
C LEU A 59 -1.92 -1.45 -14.63
N ARG A 60 -2.62 -1.40 -15.75
CA ARG A 60 -4.09 -1.33 -15.78
C ARG A 60 -4.73 -2.54 -15.12
N ALA A 61 -4.32 -3.75 -15.48
CA ALA A 61 -4.86 -4.96 -14.88
C ALA A 61 -4.69 -4.97 -13.34
N PHE A 62 -3.53 -4.52 -12.85
CA PHE A 62 -3.29 -4.39 -11.42
C PHE A 62 -4.18 -3.31 -10.78
N THR A 63 -4.25 -2.12 -11.37
CA THR A 63 -5.03 -1.01 -10.80
C THR A 63 -6.53 -1.28 -10.83
N ASP A 64 -7.06 -1.92 -11.88
CA ASP A 64 -8.47 -2.28 -11.98
C ASP A 64 -8.84 -3.29 -10.89
N MET A 65 -8.06 -4.35 -10.73
CA MET A 65 -8.25 -5.34 -9.66
C MET A 65 -8.14 -4.70 -8.27
N TYR A 66 -7.11 -3.89 -8.04
CA TYR A 66 -6.90 -3.23 -6.76
C TYR A 66 -8.06 -2.29 -6.41
N ASN A 67 -8.49 -1.47 -7.35
CA ASN A 67 -9.57 -0.52 -7.15
C ASN A 67 -10.90 -1.22 -6.88
N ASP A 68 -11.18 -2.31 -7.59
CA ASP A 68 -12.39 -3.12 -7.34
C ASP A 68 -12.35 -3.72 -5.93
N LEU A 69 -11.27 -4.40 -5.57
CA LEU A 69 -11.15 -5.06 -4.27
C LEU A 69 -11.11 -4.09 -3.08
N MET A 70 -10.43 -2.95 -3.21
CA MET A 70 -10.15 -2.07 -2.07
C MET A 70 -11.07 -0.86 -2.00
N LEU A 71 -11.63 -0.38 -3.12
CA LEU A 71 -12.33 0.90 -3.18
C LEU A 71 -13.81 0.77 -3.60
N ALA A 72 -14.21 -0.28 -4.34
CA ALA A 72 -15.59 -0.48 -4.77
C ALA A 72 -16.52 -0.77 -3.58
N ASP A 73 -17.82 -0.65 -3.80
CA ASP A 73 -18.82 -0.99 -2.80
C ASP A 73 -18.77 -2.46 -2.42
N SER A 74 -18.87 -2.75 -1.12
CA SER A 74 -18.71 -4.09 -0.59
C SER A 74 -19.38 -4.20 0.78
N ALA A 75 -19.70 -5.44 1.19
CA ALA A 75 -20.17 -5.75 2.53
C ALA A 75 -19.08 -5.53 3.62
N LEU A 76 -17.82 -5.42 3.22
CA LEU A 76 -16.71 -5.03 4.09
C LEU A 76 -16.48 -3.52 3.99
N SER A 77 -16.38 -2.84 5.12
CA SER A 77 -15.98 -1.43 5.15
C SER A 77 -14.57 -1.24 4.61
N LYS A 78 -14.22 -0.01 4.20
CA LYS A 78 -12.85 0.32 3.77
C LYS A 78 -11.82 0.00 4.86
N LEU A 79 -12.15 0.30 6.12
CA LEU A 79 -11.30 -0.05 7.26
C LEU A 79 -11.08 -1.56 7.36
N GLU A 80 -12.13 -2.37 7.27
CA GLU A 80 -12.01 -3.83 7.36
C GLU A 80 -11.14 -4.42 6.24
N ARG A 81 -11.24 -3.89 5.01
CA ARG A 81 -10.38 -4.30 3.89
C ARG A 81 -8.90 -3.96 4.15
N GLU A 82 -8.62 -2.77 4.67
CA GLU A 82 -7.26 -2.39 5.08
C GLU A 82 -6.74 -3.23 6.26
N MET A 83 -7.60 -3.58 7.21
CA MET A 83 -7.26 -4.49 8.30
C MET A 83 -6.88 -5.89 7.79
N ILE A 84 -7.62 -6.44 6.82
CA ILE A 84 -7.27 -7.69 6.15
C ILE A 84 -5.90 -7.56 5.46
N ALA A 85 -5.68 -6.47 4.73
CA ALA A 85 -4.41 -6.24 4.04
C ALA A 85 -3.23 -6.19 5.02
N VAL A 86 -3.37 -5.53 6.18
CA VAL A 86 -2.33 -5.51 7.23
C VAL A 86 -2.10 -6.90 7.80
N ALA A 87 -3.15 -7.63 8.19
CA ALA A 87 -3.01 -8.94 8.82
C ALA A 87 -2.34 -9.95 7.89
N VAL A 88 -2.76 -10.01 6.62
CA VAL A 88 -2.14 -10.88 5.60
C VAL A 88 -0.70 -10.45 5.31
N SER A 89 -0.43 -9.16 5.23
CA SER A 89 0.91 -8.64 4.98
C SER A 89 1.87 -8.91 6.15
N SER A 90 1.36 -8.96 7.39
CA SER A 90 2.14 -9.35 8.58
C SER A 90 2.59 -10.81 8.48
N VAL A 91 1.70 -11.72 8.10
CA VAL A 91 2.05 -13.13 7.87
C VAL A 91 3.05 -13.28 6.72
N ASN A 92 2.88 -12.51 5.65
CA ASN A 92 3.77 -12.54 4.48
C ASN A 92 5.08 -11.76 4.68
N HIS A 93 5.26 -11.07 5.82
CA HIS A 93 6.42 -10.23 6.10
C HIS A 93 6.69 -9.15 5.03
N CYS A 94 5.64 -8.61 4.41
CA CYS A 94 5.74 -7.56 3.40
C CYS A 94 5.85 -6.19 4.05
N TYR A 95 7.08 -5.71 4.31
CA TYR A 95 7.30 -4.43 4.97
C TYR A 95 6.63 -3.25 4.26
N TYR A 96 6.72 -3.18 2.94
CA TYR A 96 6.06 -2.14 2.14
C TYR A 96 4.54 -2.13 2.37
N CYS A 97 3.91 -3.31 2.29
CA CYS A 97 2.47 -3.46 2.47
C CYS A 97 2.04 -3.08 3.90
N LEU A 98 2.81 -3.52 4.91
CA LEU A 98 2.55 -3.17 6.31
C LEU A 98 2.57 -1.66 6.54
N THR A 99 3.54 -0.97 5.96
CA THR A 99 3.66 0.50 6.07
C THR A 99 2.49 1.21 5.39
N ALA A 100 2.16 0.82 4.15
CA ALA A 100 1.10 1.46 3.36
C ALA A 100 -0.28 1.21 3.97
N HIS A 101 -0.65 -0.05 4.20
CA HIS A 101 -1.96 -0.42 4.73
C HIS A 101 -2.10 -0.07 6.22
N GLY A 102 -1.02 -0.14 7.00
CA GLY A 102 -1.02 0.33 8.39
C GLY A 102 -1.30 1.83 8.50
N ALA A 103 -0.77 2.64 7.59
CA ALA A 103 -1.11 4.06 7.52
C ALA A 103 -2.60 4.29 7.20
N ALA A 104 -3.17 3.51 6.28
CA ALA A 104 -4.59 3.59 5.95
C ALA A 104 -5.48 3.15 7.13
N VAL A 105 -5.09 2.09 7.86
CA VAL A 105 -5.80 1.66 9.09
C VAL A 105 -5.83 2.79 10.12
N ARG A 106 -4.69 3.44 10.41
CA ARG A 106 -4.65 4.58 11.34
C ARG A 106 -5.58 5.71 10.91
N GLN A 107 -5.53 6.06 9.65
CA GLN A 107 -6.35 7.15 9.10
C GLN A 107 -7.85 6.84 9.15
N LEU A 108 -8.24 5.62 8.76
CA LEU A 108 -9.66 5.24 8.68
C LEU A 108 -10.28 4.93 10.04
N SER A 109 -9.50 4.42 10.99
CA SER A 109 -9.97 4.13 12.35
C SER A 109 -9.98 5.36 13.25
N GLY A 110 -9.13 6.36 12.97
CA GLY A 110 -8.85 7.46 13.88
C GLY A 110 -8.00 7.05 15.10
N ASP A 111 -7.57 5.79 15.18
CA ASP A 111 -6.68 5.28 16.22
C ASP A 111 -5.24 5.25 15.69
N PRO A 112 -4.32 6.07 16.25
CA PRO A 112 -2.94 6.16 15.79
C PRO A 112 -2.13 4.89 16.05
N GLU A 113 -2.58 4.01 16.95
CA GLU A 113 -1.87 2.80 17.36
C GLU A 113 -2.41 1.52 16.72
N LEU A 114 -3.63 1.54 16.20
CA LEU A 114 -4.28 0.33 15.69
C LEU A 114 -3.47 -0.32 14.57
N GLY A 115 -2.93 0.47 13.65
CA GLY A 115 -2.10 -0.04 12.55
C GLY A 115 -0.89 -0.81 13.08
N GLU A 116 -0.17 -0.27 14.04
CA GLU A 116 1.01 -0.88 14.67
C GLU A 116 0.65 -2.13 15.47
N LYS A 117 -0.40 -2.08 16.26
CA LYS A 117 -0.90 -3.25 17.01
C LYS A 117 -1.23 -4.40 16.06
N MET A 118 -1.89 -4.10 14.95
CA MET A 118 -2.24 -5.11 13.95
C MET A 118 -1.02 -5.67 13.22
N VAL A 119 -0.02 -4.84 12.91
CA VAL A 119 1.24 -5.28 12.29
C VAL A 119 1.96 -6.29 13.19
N MET A 120 1.98 -6.03 14.48
CA MET A 120 2.64 -6.90 15.46
C MET A 120 1.84 -8.16 15.77
N ASN A 121 0.57 -8.00 16.09
CA ASN A 121 -0.34 -9.10 16.42
C ASN A 121 -1.78 -8.60 16.48
N TYR A 122 -2.54 -8.75 15.40
CA TYR A 122 -3.94 -8.33 15.36
C TYR A 122 -4.81 -8.96 16.45
N ARG A 123 -4.45 -10.18 16.95
CA ARG A 123 -5.20 -10.85 18.01
C ARG A 123 -5.15 -10.11 19.35
N ALA A 124 -4.08 -9.34 19.57
CA ALA A 124 -3.91 -8.53 20.77
C ALA A 124 -4.55 -7.13 20.65
N ALA A 125 -4.98 -6.74 19.44
CA ALA A 125 -5.67 -5.47 19.24
C ALA A 125 -7.11 -5.51 19.80
N ASP A 126 -7.62 -4.35 20.21
CA ASP A 126 -9.01 -4.21 20.65
C ASP A 126 -9.96 -4.19 19.45
N LEU A 127 -10.37 -5.38 19.02
CA LEU A 127 -11.22 -5.61 17.87
C LEU A 127 -12.50 -6.33 18.27
N SER A 128 -13.59 -6.06 17.55
CA SER A 128 -14.84 -6.79 17.75
C SER A 128 -14.68 -8.30 17.43
N PRO A 129 -15.54 -9.17 17.97
CA PRO A 129 -15.52 -10.59 17.65
C PRO A 129 -15.65 -10.88 16.16
N ARG A 130 -16.47 -10.06 15.43
CA ARG A 130 -16.62 -10.15 13.97
C ARG A 130 -15.31 -9.85 13.25
N GLN A 131 -14.61 -8.78 13.64
CA GLN A 131 -13.34 -8.41 13.04
C GLN A 131 -12.26 -9.46 13.32
N LYS A 132 -12.19 -10.00 14.53
CA LYS A 132 -11.26 -11.09 14.85
C LYS A 132 -11.51 -12.32 14.00
N ALA A 133 -12.76 -12.75 13.87
CA ALA A 133 -13.11 -13.90 13.02
C ALA A 133 -12.78 -13.66 11.54
N MET A 134 -13.04 -12.47 11.03
CA MET A 134 -12.67 -12.06 9.67
C MET A 134 -11.16 -12.16 9.43
N LEU A 135 -10.36 -11.66 10.37
CA LEU A 135 -8.90 -11.67 10.25
C LEU A 135 -8.33 -13.08 10.44
N ASP A 136 -8.90 -13.89 11.36
CA ASP A 136 -8.52 -15.29 11.52
C ASP A 136 -8.78 -16.10 10.25
N PHE A 137 -9.86 -15.80 9.52
CA PHE A 137 -10.13 -16.38 8.22
C PHE A 137 -9.12 -15.94 7.16
N ALA A 138 -8.82 -14.62 7.11
CA ALA A 138 -7.96 -14.05 6.09
C ALA A 138 -6.50 -14.53 6.17
N VAL A 139 -6.00 -14.88 7.36
CA VAL A 139 -4.61 -15.33 7.57
C VAL A 139 -4.44 -16.87 7.59
N LYS A 140 -5.52 -17.61 7.34
CA LYS A 140 -5.55 -19.07 7.37
C LYS A 140 -4.95 -19.71 6.11
#